data_e4a6455687eed51088a566c04622e009
#
_entry.id   e4a6455687eed51088a566c04622e009
#
_cell.length_a   1.000
_cell.length_b   1.000
_cell.length_c   1.000
_cell.angle_alpha   90.00
_cell.angle_beta   90.00
_cell.angle_gamma   90.00
#
_symmetry.space_group_name_H-M   'P 1'
#
loop_
_entity.id
_entity.type
_entity.pdbx_description
1 polymer ?
#
loop_
_entity_poly.entity_id
_entity_poly.type
_entity_poly.pdbx_seq_one_letter_code
_entity_poly.pdbx_strand_id
1 'polypeptide(L)'
;MYAYSISTKRSVVVAVVALAVVMSGNRALAQPGTVLSHQKISETEGGFTGILDDTDAFGISSTSLGDLDGDGVGDMAVGAFRDDDGGLDRGAVWVLFLNTDGTVKSHQKISDTEGGFTGILDDEDYFGWSVASLGDLDGDGVGDLAAGAPRDDDGGLDRGAVWILFLNSNGTVKSHQKISDTEGSFTGALDDSDFFGSSVARLGDLDGDSVGDLAVGARSDDDGGFQHGAVWVLFLNSNGTVKSHQKISDTEGGFTGTLDDIDQFGISAAWLGDLDGDSVGDLAVGAHSDDDGGLSRGALWILFLNPNGTVMSHQKISDTEGGFTGILEDSDFFGFSVTSLGDLDGDSVVDLAVGAWADNDGSPGPCDKPLLCNRGAVWVLFLNTNGTVKSHQKISDTEGGFTGTLDDDDRFGISVASLGDLDGDGVGDLAVGAPRDDDGGVPPDANRGAVWVLFLDGICLWDLDANGSVGVSDLLELLASWGPCKECPADFDDNDDVGVSDLLALLANWGPCP
;
A
#
# COMPACT_ATOMS: atom_id res chain seq x y z
N MET A 1 25.39 -24.57 -91.68
CA MET A 1 24.44 -23.64 -91.00
C MET A 1 24.03 -24.29 -89.71
N TYR A 2 24.71 -23.97 -88.63
CA TYR A 2 24.41 -24.51 -87.29
C TYR A 2 23.73 -23.41 -86.50
N ALA A 3 22.45 -23.64 -86.01
CA ALA A 3 21.72 -22.76 -85.13
C ALA A 3 22.02 -23.21 -83.69
N TYR A 4 22.57 -22.30 -82.90
CA TYR A 4 22.74 -22.46 -81.42
C TYR A 4 21.43 -22.09 -80.70
N SER A 5 20.87 -23.07 -79.96
CA SER A 5 19.73 -22.85 -79.06
C SER A 5 20.27 -22.50 -77.69
N ILE A 6 19.92 -21.31 -77.17
CA ILE A 6 20.22 -20.90 -75.83
C ILE A 6 19.03 -21.32 -74.90
N SER A 7 19.33 -22.31 -74.09
CA SER A 7 18.39 -22.73 -72.99
C SER A 7 18.49 -21.82 -71.79
N THR A 8 17.52 -21.03 -71.57
CA THR A 8 17.34 -20.23 -70.34
C THR A 8 16.73 -21.12 -69.23
N LYS A 9 17.55 -21.50 -68.22
CA LYS A 9 17.05 -22.13 -67.02
C LYS A 9 16.32 -21.02 -66.17
N ARG A 10 15.02 -21.11 -66.09
CA ARG A 10 14.23 -20.38 -65.08
C ARG A 10 14.33 -21.13 -63.76
N SER A 11 14.99 -20.51 -62.78
CA SER A 11 14.91 -20.93 -61.38
C SER A 11 13.53 -20.56 -60.84
N VAL A 12 12.74 -21.57 -60.51
CA VAL A 12 11.48 -21.41 -59.79
C VAL A 12 11.84 -21.33 -58.31
N VAL A 13 11.74 -20.12 -57.74
CA VAL A 13 11.76 -19.94 -56.30
C VAL A 13 10.36 -20.30 -55.80
N VAL A 14 10.23 -21.45 -55.16
CA VAL A 14 9.01 -21.82 -54.43
C VAL A 14 9.04 -21.09 -53.10
N ALA A 15 8.31 -20.00 -53.03
CA ALA A 15 8.00 -19.39 -51.74
C ALA A 15 6.97 -20.27 -51.01
N VAL A 16 7.41 -20.99 -50.00
CA VAL A 16 6.52 -21.64 -49.03
C VAL A 16 5.98 -20.55 -48.13
N VAL A 17 4.81 -20.04 -48.44
CA VAL A 17 4.03 -19.21 -47.50
C VAL A 17 3.44 -20.19 -46.48
N ALA A 18 4.08 -20.35 -45.35
CA ALA A 18 3.45 -20.97 -44.19
C ALA A 18 2.36 -20.02 -43.67
N LEU A 19 1.12 -20.36 -43.93
CA LEU A 19 -0.02 -19.71 -43.33
C LEU A 19 -0.09 -20.17 -41.87
N ALA A 20 0.63 -19.48 -40.98
CA ALA A 20 0.39 -19.60 -39.54
C ALA A 20 -0.99 -18.97 -39.27
N VAL A 21 -1.99 -19.82 -39.04
CA VAL A 21 -3.23 -19.40 -38.41
C VAL A 21 -2.85 -19.10 -36.95
N VAL A 22 -2.51 -17.87 -36.67
CA VAL A 22 -2.46 -17.37 -35.31
C VAL A 22 -3.91 -17.40 -34.80
N MET A 23 -4.23 -18.42 -34.04
CA MET A 23 -5.37 -18.32 -33.13
C MET A 23 -4.96 -17.28 -32.09
N SER A 24 -5.24 -16.01 -32.37
CA SER A 24 -5.27 -14.96 -31.36
C SER A 24 -6.42 -15.30 -30.42
N GLY A 25 -6.16 -16.14 -29.44
CA GLY A 25 -6.92 -16.03 -28.20
C GLY A 25 -6.63 -14.61 -27.73
N ASN A 26 -7.66 -13.74 -27.71
CA ASN A 26 -7.61 -12.53 -26.94
C ASN A 26 -7.37 -12.94 -25.47
N ARG A 27 -6.12 -13.05 -25.04
CA ARG A 27 -5.78 -12.72 -23.68
C ARG A 27 -5.97 -11.19 -23.64
N ALA A 28 -6.99 -10.73 -22.94
CA ALA A 28 -6.95 -9.36 -22.46
C ALA A 28 -5.55 -9.20 -21.82
N LEU A 29 -4.81 -8.20 -22.26
CA LEU A 29 -3.58 -7.80 -21.58
C LEU A 29 -3.96 -7.68 -20.11
N ALA A 30 -3.25 -8.40 -19.22
CA ALA A 30 -3.46 -8.18 -17.80
C ALA A 30 -3.13 -6.70 -17.54
N GLN A 31 -4.02 -6.02 -16.85
CA GLN A 31 -3.77 -4.62 -16.52
C GLN A 31 -2.79 -4.60 -15.35
N PRO A 32 -1.86 -3.63 -15.28
CA PRO A 32 -1.02 -3.46 -14.10
C PRO A 32 -1.86 -3.45 -12.83
N GLY A 33 -1.35 -4.05 -11.76
CA GLY A 33 -2.09 -4.19 -10.51
C GLY A 33 -3.14 -5.32 -10.50
N THR A 34 -3.14 -6.21 -11.52
CA THR A 34 -3.92 -7.46 -11.47
C THR A 34 -3.20 -8.47 -10.57
N VAL A 35 -3.94 -9.20 -9.74
CA VAL A 35 -3.38 -10.25 -8.88
C VAL A 35 -3.08 -11.50 -9.71
N LEU A 36 -1.81 -11.91 -9.74
CA LEU A 36 -1.34 -13.14 -10.40
C LEU A 36 -1.49 -14.36 -9.49
N SER A 37 -1.13 -14.20 -8.24
CA SER A 37 -1.24 -15.21 -7.19
C SER A 37 -1.36 -14.56 -5.83
N HIS A 38 -1.71 -15.32 -4.82
CA HIS A 38 -1.85 -14.82 -3.46
C HIS A 38 -1.51 -15.88 -2.43
N GLN A 39 -1.13 -15.45 -1.23
CA GLN A 39 -0.94 -16.27 -0.04
C GLN A 39 -1.73 -15.67 1.13
N LYS A 40 -2.61 -16.44 1.73
CA LYS A 40 -3.26 -16.06 2.99
C LYS A 40 -2.38 -16.42 4.17
N ILE A 41 -2.28 -15.53 5.14
CA ILE A 41 -1.61 -15.73 6.43
C ILE A 41 -2.67 -15.61 7.51
N SER A 42 -2.98 -16.69 8.19
CA SER A 42 -3.93 -16.77 9.30
C SER A 42 -3.49 -17.82 10.31
N GLU A 43 -4.23 -18.03 11.37
CA GLU A 43 -3.94 -19.11 12.33
C GLU A 43 -3.85 -20.51 11.69
N THR A 44 -4.50 -20.70 10.55
CA THR A 44 -4.59 -22.00 9.87
C THR A 44 -3.82 -22.08 8.56
N GLU A 45 -3.40 -20.95 7.98
CA GLU A 45 -2.77 -20.88 6.67
C GLU A 45 -1.46 -20.08 6.66
N GLY A 46 -0.71 -20.16 5.57
CA GLY A 46 0.49 -19.35 5.36
C GLY A 46 1.69 -19.69 6.23
N GLY A 47 1.68 -20.84 6.93
CA GLY A 47 2.81 -21.24 7.79
C GLY A 47 2.92 -20.47 9.12
N PHE A 48 2.00 -19.55 9.38
CA PHE A 48 1.95 -18.85 10.66
C PHE A 48 1.59 -19.83 11.79
N THR A 49 2.36 -19.79 12.87
CA THR A 49 2.21 -20.69 14.03
C THR A 49 1.98 -19.93 15.33
N GLY A 50 1.78 -18.61 15.23
CA GLY A 50 1.33 -17.78 16.34
C GLY A 50 -0.07 -18.19 16.80
N ILE A 51 -0.38 -17.91 18.02
CA ILE A 51 -1.72 -18.15 18.58
C ILE A 51 -2.46 -16.82 18.50
N LEU A 52 -3.60 -16.82 17.84
CA LEU A 52 -4.54 -15.71 17.82
C LEU A 52 -5.76 -16.09 18.65
N ASP A 53 -6.12 -15.25 19.58
CA ASP A 53 -7.34 -15.41 20.37
C ASP A 53 -8.55 -14.84 19.62
N ASP A 54 -9.76 -15.21 20.06
CA ASP A 54 -10.97 -14.68 19.46
C ASP A 54 -11.01 -13.15 19.61
N THR A 55 -11.26 -12.44 18.53
CA THR A 55 -11.33 -10.98 18.43
C THR A 55 -10.01 -10.21 18.40
N ASP A 56 -8.84 -10.83 18.35
CA ASP A 56 -7.53 -10.15 18.26
C ASP A 56 -7.45 -9.18 17.08
N ALA A 57 -8.22 -9.46 16.03
CA ALA A 57 -8.28 -8.63 14.81
C ALA A 57 -6.90 -8.48 14.14
N PHE A 58 -6.15 -9.58 14.02
CA PHE A 58 -4.88 -9.63 13.28
C PHE A 58 -5.07 -9.15 11.85
N GLY A 59 -4.21 -8.26 11.38
CA GLY A 59 -4.36 -7.64 10.07
C GLY A 59 -5.08 -6.29 10.06
N ILE A 60 -5.39 -5.69 11.24
CA ILE A 60 -5.95 -4.33 11.31
C ILE A 60 -5.00 -3.30 10.70
N SER A 61 -3.73 -3.52 10.81
CA SER A 61 -2.66 -2.72 10.21
C SER A 61 -1.52 -3.62 9.73
N SER A 62 -0.80 -3.16 8.72
CA SER A 62 0.36 -3.88 8.18
C SER A 62 1.39 -2.89 7.61
N THR A 63 2.67 -3.27 7.63
CA THR A 63 3.75 -2.51 6.99
C THR A 63 4.92 -3.43 6.64
N SER A 64 5.64 -3.14 5.56
CA SER A 64 6.91 -3.80 5.26
C SER A 64 8.01 -3.30 6.18
N LEU A 65 8.84 -4.20 6.67
CA LEU A 65 10.05 -3.89 7.45
C LEU A 65 11.33 -3.93 6.59
N GLY A 66 11.19 -4.26 5.30
CA GLY A 66 12.32 -4.66 4.48
C GLY A 66 12.90 -5.99 4.97
N ASP A 67 14.13 -6.29 4.59
CA ASP A 67 14.87 -7.49 5.04
C ASP A 67 15.42 -7.26 6.45
N LEU A 68 14.62 -7.57 7.49
CA LEU A 68 14.98 -7.31 8.88
C LEU A 68 16.01 -8.30 9.42
N ASP A 69 15.93 -9.59 9.00
CA ASP A 69 16.83 -10.63 9.49
C ASP A 69 18.07 -10.84 8.61
N GLY A 70 18.15 -10.17 7.46
CA GLY A 70 19.31 -10.16 6.58
C GLY A 70 19.41 -11.39 5.66
N ASP A 71 18.28 -12.05 5.35
CA ASP A 71 18.24 -13.24 4.50
C ASP A 71 17.98 -12.94 3.01
N GLY A 72 17.68 -11.69 2.68
CA GLY A 72 17.42 -11.19 1.33
C GLY A 72 15.95 -11.20 0.93
N VAL A 73 15.03 -11.53 1.84
CA VAL A 73 13.58 -11.50 1.64
C VAL A 73 12.97 -10.40 2.51
N GLY A 74 11.97 -9.70 2.01
CA GLY A 74 11.27 -8.69 2.78
C GLY A 74 10.43 -9.29 3.91
N ASP A 75 10.41 -8.62 5.05
CA ASP A 75 9.64 -8.98 6.25
C ASP A 75 8.53 -7.95 6.50
N MET A 76 7.57 -8.28 7.35
CA MET A 76 6.45 -7.39 7.64
C MET A 76 6.09 -7.32 9.12
N ALA A 77 5.48 -6.21 9.53
CA ALA A 77 4.78 -6.09 10.81
C ALA A 77 3.27 -6.04 10.59
N VAL A 78 2.53 -6.68 11.51
CA VAL A 78 1.06 -6.78 11.47
C VAL A 78 0.50 -6.47 12.86
N GLY A 79 -0.46 -5.56 12.93
CA GLY A 79 -1.15 -5.23 14.17
C GLY A 79 -2.28 -6.19 14.51
N ALA A 80 -2.48 -6.40 15.82
CA ALA A 80 -3.58 -7.13 16.44
C ALA A 80 -4.03 -6.32 17.66
N PHE A 81 -4.81 -5.26 17.43
CA PHE A 81 -5.07 -4.19 18.40
C PHE A 81 -5.91 -4.61 19.60
N ARG A 82 -6.59 -5.75 19.51
CA ARG A 82 -7.40 -6.31 20.57
C ARG A 82 -6.79 -7.52 21.26
N ASP A 83 -5.51 -7.76 21.03
CA ASP A 83 -4.79 -8.79 21.74
C ASP A 83 -4.83 -8.52 23.26
N ASP A 84 -5.20 -9.54 24.01
CA ASP A 84 -5.44 -9.45 25.47
C ASP A 84 -4.18 -9.74 26.31
N ASP A 85 -2.99 -9.79 25.72
CA ASP A 85 -1.75 -9.98 26.46
C ASP A 85 -1.55 -8.88 27.50
N GLY A 86 -1.45 -9.26 28.76
CA GLY A 86 -1.29 -8.33 29.87
C GLY A 86 -2.58 -7.71 30.41
N GLY A 87 -3.64 -7.56 29.60
CA GLY A 87 -4.93 -6.97 29.98
C GLY A 87 -5.90 -6.88 28.81
N LEU A 88 -7.06 -6.28 29.02
CA LEU A 88 -8.14 -6.20 28.05
C LEU A 88 -7.77 -5.27 26.87
N ASP A 89 -7.78 -5.80 25.64
CA ASP A 89 -7.58 -5.03 24.41
C ASP A 89 -6.33 -4.10 24.46
N ARG A 90 -5.24 -4.51 25.12
CA ARG A 90 -4.00 -3.72 25.15
C ARG A 90 -3.33 -3.66 23.81
N GLY A 91 -3.48 -4.75 23.05
CA GLY A 91 -3.00 -4.88 21.69
C GLY A 91 -1.58 -5.43 21.56
N ALA A 92 -1.26 -5.83 20.35
CA ALA A 92 0.03 -6.40 19.99
C ALA A 92 0.44 -6.05 18.55
N VAL A 93 1.73 -6.22 18.28
CA VAL A 93 2.29 -6.20 16.93
C VAL A 93 3.05 -7.50 16.69
N TRP A 94 2.81 -8.15 15.57
CA TRP A 94 3.52 -9.32 15.12
C TRP A 94 4.54 -8.94 14.05
N VAL A 95 5.80 -9.26 14.26
CA VAL A 95 6.85 -9.24 13.24
C VAL A 95 6.86 -10.61 12.57
N LEU A 96 6.64 -10.64 11.26
CA LEU A 96 6.60 -11.85 10.44
C LEU A 96 7.81 -11.87 9.51
N PHE A 97 8.64 -12.90 9.63
CA PHE A 97 9.73 -13.18 8.71
C PHE A 97 9.20 -14.06 7.59
N LEU A 98 9.32 -13.59 6.35
CA LEU A 98 8.66 -14.21 5.20
C LEU A 98 9.61 -15.08 4.37
N ASN A 99 9.03 -15.95 3.56
CA ASN A 99 9.63 -16.56 2.39
C ASN A 99 9.17 -15.82 1.14
N THR A 100 9.86 -16.00 0.02
CA THR A 100 9.52 -15.38 -1.27
C THR A 100 8.15 -15.78 -1.84
N ASP A 101 7.53 -16.83 -1.32
CA ASP A 101 6.18 -17.27 -1.67
C ASP A 101 5.09 -16.68 -0.75
N GLY A 102 5.44 -15.69 0.08
CA GLY A 102 4.54 -15.04 1.02
C GLY A 102 4.20 -15.86 2.27
N THR A 103 4.77 -17.05 2.44
CA THR A 103 4.56 -17.84 3.67
C THR A 103 5.46 -17.36 4.80
N VAL A 104 5.01 -17.55 6.06
CA VAL A 104 5.75 -17.16 7.25
C VAL A 104 6.81 -18.21 7.58
N LYS A 105 8.07 -17.78 7.62
CA LYS A 105 9.24 -18.60 8.05
C LYS A 105 9.35 -18.67 9.58
N SER A 106 9.15 -17.53 10.23
CA SER A 106 9.15 -17.37 11.69
C SER A 106 8.47 -16.07 12.07
N HIS A 107 8.17 -15.88 13.33
CA HIS A 107 7.51 -14.68 13.82
C HIS A 107 7.98 -14.28 15.22
N GLN A 108 7.77 -13.02 15.58
CA GLN A 108 7.96 -12.49 16.94
C GLN A 108 6.74 -11.61 17.29
N LYS A 109 6.10 -11.91 18.42
CA LYS A 109 5.06 -11.05 18.98
C LYS A 109 5.70 -9.95 19.85
N ILE A 110 5.19 -8.74 19.77
CA ILE A 110 5.53 -7.60 20.64
C ILE A 110 4.24 -7.17 21.33
N SER A 111 4.17 -7.34 22.64
CA SER A 111 3.02 -7.01 23.48
C SER A 111 3.48 -6.55 24.87
N ASP A 112 2.56 -6.25 25.75
CA ASP A 112 2.84 -5.91 27.16
C ASP A 112 3.63 -7.02 27.89
N THR A 113 3.60 -8.26 27.40
CA THR A 113 4.24 -9.41 28.02
C THR A 113 5.33 -10.07 27.19
N GLU A 114 5.44 -9.77 25.90
CA GLU A 114 6.34 -10.44 24.96
C GLU A 114 7.21 -9.48 24.13
N GLY A 115 8.15 -10.04 23.37
CA GLY A 115 8.96 -9.30 22.42
C GLY A 115 10.00 -8.35 23.01
N GLY A 116 10.24 -8.36 24.33
CA GLY A 116 11.19 -7.46 24.98
C GLY A 116 10.68 -6.03 25.16
N PHE A 117 9.44 -5.76 24.79
CA PHE A 117 8.80 -4.48 25.06
C PHE A 117 8.63 -4.28 26.57
N THR A 118 8.96 -3.11 27.07
CA THR A 118 8.90 -2.75 28.49
C THR A 118 8.12 -1.47 28.74
N GLY A 119 7.44 -0.95 27.69
CA GLY A 119 6.47 0.11 27.82
C GLY A 119 5.28 -0.37 28.66
N ILE A 120 4.51 0.54 29.16
CA ILE A 120 3.29 0.23 29.91
C ILE A 120 2.12 0.49 28.97
N LEU A 121 1.30 -0.52 28.74
CA LEU A 121 0.04 -0.42 28.04
C LEU A 121 -1.09 -0.56 29.06
N ASP A 122 -2.08 0.32 28.99
CA ASP A 122 -3.29 0.22 29.79
C ASP A 122 -4.39 -0.54 29.02
N ASP A 123 -5.43 -0.96 29.74
CA ASP A 123 -6.56 -1.67 29.11
C ASP A 123 -7.24 -0.77 28.08
N GLU A 124 -7.50 -1.30 26.88
CA GLU A 124 -8.12 -0.62 25.74
C GLU A 124 -7.24 0.46 25.06
N ASP A 125 -5.92 0.51 25.26
CA ASP A 125 -4.99 1.40 24.53
C ASP A 125 -4.95 1.14 23.03
N TYR A 126 -5.24 -0.11 22.61
CA TYR A 126 -5.24 -0.52 21.21
C TYR A 126 -3.87 -0.38 20.52
N PHE A 127 -2.78 -0.75 21.22
CA PHE A 127 -1.45 -0.79 20.63
C PHE A 127 -1.41 -1.68 19.38
N GLY A 128 -0.80 -1.18 18.30
CA GLY A 128 -0.80 -1.85 17.00
C GLY A 128 -2.05 -1.59 16.15
N TRP A 129 -2.90 -0.63 16.53
CA TRP A 129 -3.97 -0.14 15.66
C TRP A 129 -3.45 0.36 14.31
N SER A 130 -2.32 1.02 14.30
CA SER A 130 -1.57 1.42 13.13
C SER A 130 -0.09 1.08 13.29
N VAL A 131 0.59 0.72 12.20
CA VAL A 131 2.02 0.42 12.18
C VAL A 131 2.69 1.03 10.95
N ALA A 132 3.93 1.52 11.11
CA ALA A 132 4.75 1.99 10.01
C ALA A 132 6.23 1.73 10.24
N SER A 133 6.94 1.24 9.21
CA SER A 133 8.40 1.15 9.23
C SER A 133 9.01 2.53 9.22
N LEU A 134 9.98 2.78 10.07
CA LEU A 134 10.76 4.03 10.12
C LEU A 134 12.08 3.94 9.35
N GLY A 135 12.42 2.75 8.85
CA GLY A 135 13.79 2.44 8.44
C GLY A 135 14.70 2.43 9.66
N ASP A 136 15.99 2.56 9.47
CA ASP A 136 17.00 2.62 10.53
C ASP A 136 17.04 4.07 11.11
N LEU A 137 16.23 4.32 12.15
CA LEU A 137 16.10 5.66 12.75
C LEU A 137 17.29 6.00 13.66
N ASP A 138 17.82 5.01 14.40
CA ASP A 138 18.92 5.22 15.34
C ASP A 138 20.33 4.99 14.74
N GLY A 139 20.40 4.53 13.48
CA GLY A 139 21.63 4.36 12.73
C GLY A 139 22.41 3.09 13.07
N ASP A 140 21.75 2.04 13.61
CA ASP A 140 22.41 0.79 14.00
C ASP A 140 22.41 -0.29 12.91
N GLY A 141 21.74 -0.02 11.76
CA GLY A 141 21.66 -0.90 10.61
C GLY A 141 20.45 -1.86 10.65
N VAL A 142 19.55 -1.73 11.61
CA VAL A 142 18.30 -2.49 11.73
C VAL A 142 17.11 -1.55 11.54
N GLY A 143 16.08 -2.00 10.86
CA GLY A 143 14.87 -1.20 10.69
C GLY A 143 14.07 -1.07 11.98
N ASP A 144 13.49 0.11 12.22
CA ASP A 144 12.69 0.46 13.39
C ASP A 144 11.21 0.62 13.01
N LEU A 145 10.34 0.63 14.00
CA LEU A 145 8.89 0.59 13.83
C LEU A 145 8.19 1.68 14.65
N ALA A 146 7.18 2.34 14.06
CA ALA A 146 6.19 3.10 14.80
C ALA A 146 4.91 2.26 14.97
N ALA A 147 4.29 2.32 16.15
CA ALA A 147 3.02 1.67 16.43
C ALA A 147 2.07 2.66 17.15
N GLY A 148 0.88 2.84 16.62
CA GLY A 148 -0.15 3.68 17.21
C GLY A 148 -0.93 2.96 18.32
N ALA A 149 -1.28 3.72 19.35
CA ALA A 149 -2.17 3.35 20.44
C ALA A 149 -3.19 4.50 20.60
N PRO A 150 -4.22 4.57 19.73
CA PRO A 150 -5.05 5.78 19.62
C PRO A 150 -5.97 6.01 20.82
N ARG A 151 -6.11 5.05 21.70
CA ARG A 151 -6.91 5.17 22.91
C ARG A 151 -6.11 5.33 24.18
N ASP A 152 -4.80 5.53 24.07
CA ASP A 152 -3.95 5.83 25.21
C ASP A 152 -4.46 7.10 25.93
N ASP A 153 -4.59 7.01 27.25
CA ASP A 153 -5.19 8.06 28.10
C ASP A 153 -4.16 9.07 28.65
N ASP A 154 -2.94 9.08 28.13
CA ASP A 154 -1.95 10.06 28.54
C ASP A 154 -2.44 11.49 28.26
N GLY A 155 -2.50 12.30 29.34
CA GLY A 155 -2.98 13.68 29.27
C GLY A 155 -4.49 13.86 29.35
N GLY A 156 -5.30 12.87 28.92
CA GLY A 156 -6.77 12.90 28.93
C GLY A 156 -7.37 11.67 28.28
N LEU A 157 -8.69 11.63 28.14
CA LEU A 157 -9.43 10.46 27.65
C LEU A 157 -9.21 10.25 26.15
N ASP A 158 -8.71 9.07 25.74
CA ASP A 158 -8.51 8.67 24.35
C ASP A 158 -7.74 9.73 23.51
N ARG A 159 -6.80 10.47 24.10
CA ARG A 159 -5.98 11.43 23.34
C ARG A 159 -5.06 10.73 22.36
N GLY A 160 -4.61 9.54 22.77
CA GLY A 160 -3.81 8.65 21.97
C GLY A 160 -2.31 8.88 22.05
N ALA A 161 -1.56 7.89 21.58
CA ALA A 161 -0.10 7.89 21.57
C ALA A 161 0.48 7.13 20.37
N VAL A 162 1.77 7.36 20.12
CA VAL A 162 2.59 6.60 19.19
C VAL A 162 3.81 6.07 19.93
N TRP A 163 4.13 4.81 19.74
CA TRP A 163 5.33 4.17 20.24
C TRP A 163 6.36 4.03 19.11
N ILE A 164 7.54 4.58 19.29
CA ILE A 164 8.71 4.31 18.45
C ILE A 164 9.44 3.14 19.06
N LEU A 165 9.58 2.05 18.30
CA LEU A 165 10.20 0.80 18.73
C LEU A 165 11.51 0.62 17.97
N PHE A 166 12.62 0.65 18.68
CA PHE A 166 13.94 0.30 18.14
C PHE A 166 14.10 -1.21 18.19
N LEU A 167 14.30 -1.84 17.04
CA LEU A 167 14.27 -3.29 16.94
C LEU A 167 15.66 -3.92 16.92
N ASN A 168 15.72 -5.20 17.25
CA ASN A 168 16.80 -6.10 16.91
C ASN A 168 16.41 -6.87 15.62
N SER A 169 17.39 -7.41 14.90
CA SER A 169 17.17 -8.18 13.68
C SER A 169 16.36 -9.48 13.86
N ASN A 170 16.03 -9.87 15.09
CA ASN A 170 15.12 -10.97 15.39
C ASN A 170 13.70 -10.51 15.75
N GLY A 171 13.37 -9.24 15.48
CA GLY A 171 12.05 -8.66 15.73
C GLY A 171 11.75 -8.31 17.18
N THR A 172 12.69 -8.47 18.11
CA THR A 172 12.49 -8.04 19.50
C THR A 172 12.80 -6.56 19.69
N VAL A 173 12.14 -5.91 20.63
CA VAL A 173 12.37 -4.50 20.98
C VAL A 173 13.67 -4.35 21.78
N LYS A 174 14.58 -3.51 21.29
CA LYS A 174 15.83 -3.10 21.96
C LYS A 174 15.60 -1.96 22.93
N SER A 175 14.83 -0.98 22.53
CA SER A 175 14.40 0.18 23.31
C SER A 175 13.17 0.82 22.64
N HIS A 176 12.51 1.72 23.34
CA HIS A 176 11.33 2.39 22.83
C HIS A 176 11.24 3.84 23.30
N GLN A 177 10.46 4.66 22.60
CA GLN A 177 10.08 6.00 22.99
C GLN A 177 8.58 6.18 22.74
N LYS A 178 7.83 6.60 23.75
CA LYS A 178 6.42 7.01 23.62
C LYS A 178 6.34 8.47 23.22
N ILE A 179 5.43 8.81 22.31
CA ILE A 179 5.06 10.18 21.94
C ILE A 179 3.58 10.33 22.25
N SER A 180 3.25 11.21 23.20
CA SER A 180 1.89 11.50 23.64
C SER A 180 1.76 12.95 24.08
N ASP A 181 0.60 13.36 24.55
CA ASP A 181 0.38 14.71 25.13
C ASP A 181 1.33 15.03 26.30
N THR A 182 1.91 14.00 26.93
CA THR A 182 2.78 14.15 28.11
C THR A 182 4.21 13.65 27.90
N GLU A 183 4.50 12.90 26.82
CA GLU A 183 5.79 12.26 26.61
C GLU A 183 6.40 12.55 25.23
N GLY A 184 7.65 12.12 25.00
CA GLY A 184 8.33 12.20 23.71
C GLY A 184 8.71 13.61 23.26
N SER A 185 8.68 14.62 24.15
CA SER A 185 8.92 16.04 23.82
C SER A 185 7.90 16.63 22.84
N PHE A 186 6.79 15.96 22.61
CA PHE A 186 5.68 16.51 21.85
C PHE A 186 5.05 17.66 22.64
N THR A 187 4.79 18.78 21.97
CA THR A 187 4.25 20.01 22.57
C THR A 187 2.97 20.47 21.85
N GLY A 188 2.46 19.65 20.92
CA GLY A 188 1.15 19.85 20.33
C GLY A 188 0.07 19.70 21.41
N ALA A 189 -1.07 20.29 21.20
CA ALA A 189 -2.23 20.11 22.07
C ALA A 189 -3.14 19.05 21.46
N LEU A 190 -3.42 18.01 22.22
CA LEU A 190 -4.41 17.00 21.90
C LEU A 190 -5.62 17.18 22.82
N ASP A 191 -6.81 17.11 22.24
CA ASP A 191 -8.06 17.13 22.98
C ASP A 191 -8.57 15.71 23.27
N ASP A 192 -9.50 15.57 24.21
CA ASP A 192 -10.07 14.28 24.56
C ASP A 192 -10.79 13.67 23.35
N SER A 193 -10.45 12.42 23.02
CA SER A 193 -10.95 11.63 21.88
C SER A 193 -10.47 12.09 20.50
N ASP A 194 -9.33 12.75 20.38
CA ASP A 194 -8.67 13.04 19.10
C ASP A 194 -8.15 11.77 18.41
N PHE A 195 -7.86 10.72 19.20
CA PHE A 195 -7.30 9.46 18.72
C PHE A 195 -5.98 9.64 17.95
N PHE A 196 -5.04 10.44 18.48
CA PHE A 196 -3.69 10.56 17.93
C PHE A 196 -3.02 9.18 17.84
N GLY A 197 -2.43 8.85 16.69
CA GLY A 197 -1.94 7.49 16.42
C GLY A 197 -2.97 6.58 15.72
N SER A 198 -4.11 7.13 15.27
CA SER A 198 -5.06 6.38 14.43
C SER A 198 -4.46 5.99 13.07
N SER A 199 -3.50 6.74 12.58
CA SER A 199 -2.58 6.34 11.50
C SER A 199 -1.17 6.80 11.78
N VAL A 200 -0.19 6.07 11.27
CA VAL A 200 1.23 6.44 11.27
C VAL A 200 1.83 6.19 9.89
N ALA A 201 2.66 7.11 9.39
CA ALA A 201 3.36 6.95 8.12
C ALA A 201 4.73 7.63 8.17
N ARG A 202 5.78 6.95 7.69
CA ARG A 202 7.10 7.55 7.51
C ARG A 202 7.04 8.63 6.43
N LEU A 203 7.65 9.79 6.65
CA LEU A 203 7.73 10.90 5.70
C LEU A 203 9.11 11.05 5.01
N GLY A 204 10.01 10.06 5.19
CA GLY A 204 11.42 10.29 4.80
C GLY A 204 12.05 11.39 5.65
N ASP A 205 13.05 12.07 5.11
CA ASP A 205 13.73 13.22 5.72
C ASP A 205 13.15 14.50 5.10
N LEU A 206 12.03 15.00 5.66
CA LEU A 206 11.29 16.12 5.07
C LEU A 206 12.00 17.48 5.30
N ASP A 207 12.68 17.64 6.45
CA ASP A 207 13.38 18.90 6.79
C ASP A 207 14.88 18.91 6.42
N GLY A 208 15.40 17.82 5.88
CA GLY A 208 16.75 17.71 5.35
C GLY A 208 17.84 17.52 6.41
N ASP A 209 17.50 17.00 7.60
CA ASP A 209 18.46 16.80 8.69
C ASP A 209 19.06 15.38 8.77
N SER A 210 18.69 14.51 7.84
CA SER A 210 19.09 13.10 7.71
C SER A 210 18.45 12.16 8.74
N VAL A 211 17.41 12.58 9.43
CA VAL A 211 16.57 11.74 10.28
C VAL A 211 15.20 11.60 9.61
N GLY A 212 14.62 10.40 9.66
CA GLY A 212 13.28 10.19 9.11
C GLY A 212 12.21 10.86 9.98
N ASP A 213 11.21 11.45 9.33
CA ASP A 213 10.09 12.13 9.96
C ASP A 213 8.81 11.26 9.90
N LEU A 214 7.78 11.66 10.64
CA LEU A 214 6.56 10.87 10.81
C LEU A 214 5.31 11.71 10.60
N ALA A 215 4.35 11.20 9.84
CA ALA A 215 2.97 11.67 9.86
C ALA A 215 2.16 10.83 10.84
N VAL A 216 1.32 11.49 11.64
CA VAL A 216 0.44 10.84 12.63
C VAL A 216 -0.96 11.40 12.49
N GLY A 217 -1.94 10.54 12.25
CA GLY A 217 -3.34 10.94 12.19
C GLY A 217 -3.98 11.07 13.56
N ALA A 218 -4.84 12.06 13.68
CA ALA A 218 -5.77 12.31 14.79
C ALA A 218 -7.17 12.42 14.18
N ARG A 219 -7.77 11.28 13.83
CA ARG A 219 -8.95 11.19 12.95
C ARG A 219 -10.20 11.89 13.47
N SER A 220 -10.28 12.10 14.78
CA SER A 220 -11.45 12.72 15.42
C SER A 220 -11.16 14.10 15.99
N ASP A 221 -10.05 14.72 15.59
CA ASP A 221 -9.73 16.10 15.92
C ASP A 221 -10.87 17.02 15.47
N ASP A 222 -11.31 17.92 16.35
CA ASP A 222 -12.47 18.79 16.14
C ASP A 222 -12.11 20.18 15.57
N ASP A 223 -10.88 20.37 15.08
CA ASP A 223 -10.50 21.61 14.41
C ASP A 223 -11.34 21.84 13.15
N GLY A 224 -12.05 22.96 13.11
CA GLY A 224 -12.95 23.30 12.01
C GLY A 224 -14.38 22.81 12.20
N GLY A 225 -14.61 21.63 12.77
CA GLY A 225 -15.93 21.03 13.00
C GLY A 225 -15.84 19.67 13.68
N PHE A 226 -16.98 19.02 13.90
CA PHE A 226 -17.06 17.75 14.63
C PHE A 226 -16.40 16.61 13.85
N GLN A 227 -15.28 16.09 14.38
CA GLN A 227 -14.51 14.99 13.77
C GLN A 227 -14.08 15.26 12.31
N HIS A 228 -13.71 16.51 11.99
CA HIS A 228 -13.09 16.80 10.71
C HIS A 228 -11.79 16.03 10.54
N GLY A 229 -11.05 15.86 11.65
CA GLY A 229 -9.77 15.14 11.70
C GLY A 229 -8.56 16.00 11.37
N ALA A 230 -7.40 15.49 11.69
CA ALA A 230 -6.12 16.16 11.46
C ALA A 230 -4.98 15.17 11.20
N VAL A 231 -3.90 15.68 10.63
CA VAL A 231 -2.60 14.99 10.52
C VAL A 231 -1.53 15.86 11.17
N TRP A 232 -0.70 15.26 12.00
CA TRP A 232 0.47 15.87 12.58
C TRP A 232 1.73 15.41 11.83
N VAL A 233 2.50 16.33 11.27
CA VAL A 233 3.85 16.11 10.79
C VAL A 233 4.80 16.27 11.98
N LEU A 234 5.51 15.22 12.36
CA LEU A 234 6.46 15.21 13.47
C LEU A 234 7.87 15.12 12.91
N PHE A 235 8.68 16.13 13.14
CA PHE A 235 10.11 16.11 12.87
C PHE A 235 10.81 15.45 14.04
N LEU A 236 11.52 14.35 13.78
CA LEU A 236 12.07 13.50 14.83
C LEU A 236 13.57 13.75 15.07
N ASN A 237 14.01 13.37 16.26
CA ASN A 237 15.40 13.10 16.55
C ASN A 237 15.67 11.59 16.40
N SER A 238 16.91 11.19 16.17
CA SER A 238 17.31 9.78 16.04
C SER A 238 17.06 8.90 17.27
N ASN A 239 16.65 9.49 18.40
CA ASN A 239 16.21 8.76 19.60
C ASN A 239 14.69 8.64 19.72
N GLY A 240 13.93 8.96 18.65
CA GLY A 240 12.49 8.89 18.59
C GLY A 240 11.73 10.03 19.28
N THR A 241 12.42 11.03 19.83
CA THR A 241 11.75 12.22 20.42
C THR A 241 11.40 13.24 19.35
N VAL A 242 10.31 14.00 19.57
CA VAL A 242 9.90 15.07 18.64
C VAL A 242 10.81 16.31 18.77
N LYS A 243 11.37 16.76 17.66
CA LYS A 243 12.17 17.99 17.54
C LYS A 243 11.28 19.22 17.32
N SER A 244 10.30 19.08 16.45
CA SER A 244 9.28 20.07 16.11
C SER A 244 8.10 19.37 15.45
N HIS A 245 6.98 20.05 15.29
CA HIS A 245 5.80 19.49 14.65
C HIS A 245 5.01 20.55 13.87
N GLN A 246 4.18 20.10 12.94
CA GLN A 246 3.20 20.90 12.23
C GLN A 246 1.87 20.13 12.19
N LYS A 247 0.78 20.74 12.61
CA LYS A 247 -0.57 20.21 12.44
C LYS A 247 -1.13 20.63 11.07
N ILE A 248 -1.80 19.72 10.40
CA ILE A 248 -2.56 19.97 9.17
C ILE A 248 -4.01 19.61 9.47
N SER A 249 -4.89 20.61 9.46
CA SER A 249 -6.32 20.46 9.71
C SER A 249 -7.10 21.48 8.87
N ASP A 250 -8.41 21.51 8.99
CA ASP A 250 -9.26 22.51 8.32
C ASP A 250 -8.89 23.96 8.69
N THR A 251 -8.19 24.16 9.79
CA THR A 251 -7.82 25.50 10.28
C THR A 251 -6.33 25.77 10.34
N GLU A 252 -5.47 24.74 10.21
CA GLU A 252 -4.03 24.85 10.39
C GLU A 252 -3.22 24.22 9.23
N GLY A 253 -1.92 24.47 9.21
CA GLY A 253 -0.99 23.83 8.29
C GLY A 253 -1.08 24.27 6.83
N GLY A 254 -1.83 25.34 6.51
CA GLY A 254 -1.98 25.84 5.15
C GLY A 254 -2.91 25.01 4.26
N PHE A 255 -3.55 23.99 4.80
CA PHE A 255 -4.59 23.24 4.10
C PHE A 255 -5.79 24.14 3.79
N THR A 256 -6.28 24.11 2.57
CA THR A 256 -7.39 24.96 2.09
C THR A 256 -8.53 24.12 1.48
N GLY A 257 -8.44 22.80 1.62
CA GLY A 257 -9.54 21.91 1.33
C GLY A 257 -10.71 22.16 2.28
N THR A 258 -11.85 21.64 1.96
CA THR A 258 -13.02 21.69 2.85
C THR A 258 -13.25 20.30 3.42
N LEU A 259 -13.31 20.19 4.71
CA LEU A 259 -13.71 18.98 5.44
C LEU A 259 -15.10 19.23 6.03
N ASP A 260 -15.93 18.21 5.99
CA ASP A 260 -17.26 18.22 6.59
C ASP A 260 -17.27 17.44 7.92
N ASP A 261 -18.33 17.60 8.71
CA ASP A 261 -18.47 16.87 9.98
C ASP A 261 -18.39 15.35 9.75
N ILE A 262 -17.50 14.69 10.50
CA ILE A 262 -17.30 13.23 10.50
C ILE A 262 -16.46 12.73 9.29
N ASP A 263 -15.85 13.56 8.46
CA ASP A 263 -14.98 13.13 7.36
C ASP A 263 -13.80 12.26 7.83
N GLN A 264 -13.35 12.52 9.07
CA GLN A 264 -12.25 11.79 9.71
C GLN A 264 -10.95 11.80 8.89
N PHE A 265 -10.57 12.99 8.39
CA PHE A 265 -9.30 13.21 7.72
C PHE A 265 -8.12 12.79 8.63
N GLY A 266 -7.19 12.04 8.09
CA GLY A 266 -6.09 11.47 8.87
C GLY A 266 -6.34 10.05 9.39
N ILE A 267 -7.44 9.39 8.99
CA ILE A 267 -7.64 7.96 9.30
C ILE A 267 -6.56 7.08 8.70
N SER A 268 -6.01 7.47 7.58
CA SER A 268 -4.87 6.84 6.93
C SER A 268 -3.92 7.88 6.35
N ALA A 269 -2.64 7.52 6.24
CA ALA A 269 -1.61 8.36 5.65
C ALA A 269 -0.57 7.50 4.92
N ALA A 270 -0.02 8.00 3.80
CA ALA A 270 1.05 7.34 3.08
C ALA A 270 2.00 8.35 2.41
N TRP A 271 3.29 8.10 2.53
CA TRP A 271 4.33 8.87 1.87
C TRP A 271 4.40 8.56 0.38
N LEU A 272 4.39 9.59 -0.46
CA LEU A 272 4.42 9.47 -1.92
C LEU A 272 5.81 9.72 -2.53
N GLY A 273 6.79 10.12 -1.72
CA GLY A 273 7.99 10.72 -2.28
C GLY A 273 7.66 12.07 -2.92
N ASP A 274 8.51 12.52 -3.83
CA ASP A 274 8.36 13.77 -4.57
C ASP A 274 7.49 13.51 -5.81
N LEU A 275 6.17 13.68 -5.68
CA LEU A 275 5.21 13.37 -6.75
C LEU A 275 5.19 14.44 -7.85
N ASP A 276 5.35 15.72 -7.49
CA ASP A 276 5.28 16.84 -8.45
C ASP A 276 6.64 17.30 -8.98
N GLY A 277 7.74 16.72 -8.48
CA GLY A 277 9.10 16.98 -8.96
C GLY A 277 9.75 18.24 -8.36
N ASP A 278 9.27 18.74 -7.21
CA ASP A 278 9.79 19.93 -6.55
C ASP A 278 10.92 19.65 -5.54
N SER A 279 11.27 18.38 -5.35
CA SER A 279 12.28 17.84 -4.42
C SER A 279 11.85 17.85 -2.94
N VAL A 280 10.59 18.06 -2.65
CA VAL A 280 9.96 17.85 -1.36
C VAL A 280 9.03 16.65 -1.46
N GLY A 281 8.94 15.86 -0.45
CA GLY A 281 8.05 14.72 -0.53
C GLY A 281 6.61 15.09 -0.17
N ASP A 282 5.67 14.32 -0.71
CA ASP A 282 4.24 14.55 -0.66
C ASP A 282 3.52 13.46 0.14
N LEU A 283 2.27 13.70 0.52
CA LEU A 283 1.51 12.86 1.42
C LEU A 283 0.12 12.57 0.85
N ALA A 284 -0.30 11.30 0.86
CA ALA A 284 -1.70 10.92 0.71
C ALA A 284 -2.35 10.78 2.08
N VAL A 285 -3.57 11.28 2.25
CA VAL A 285 -4.34 11.25 3.50
C VAL A 285 -5.78 10.85 3.23
N GLY A 286 -6.26 9.83 3.93
CA GLY A 286 -7.64 9.38 3.82
C GLY A 286 -8.63 10.19 4.65
N ALA A 287 -9.85 10.33 4.11
CA ALA A 287 -11.04 10.86 4.75
C ALA A 287 -12.20 9.91 4.43
N HIS A 288 -12.23 8.76 5.09
CA HIS A 288 -13.03 7.61 4.67
C HIS A 288 -14.54 7.80 4.82
N SER A 289 -14.97 8.75 5.60
CA SER A 289 -16.40 9.04 5.77
C SER A 289 -16.88 10.26 4.99
N ASP A 290 -16.04 10.80 4.10
CA ASP A 290 -16.39 11.90 3.19
C ASP A 290 -17.63 11.53 2.36
N ASP A 291 -18.57 12.47 2.26
CA ASP A 291 -19.89 12.28 1.66
C ASP A 291 -19.96 12.70 0.16
N ASP A 292 -18.82 12.94 -0.49
CA ASP A 292 -18.79 13.26 -1.92
C ASP A 292 -19.42 12.13 -2.75
N GLY A 293 -20.42 12.50 -3.54
CA GLY A 293 -21.17 11.55 -4.38
C GLY A 293 -22.25 10.76 -3.64
N GLY A 294 -22.15 10.53 -2.33
CA GLY A 294 -23.10 9.78 -1.51
C GLY A 294 -22.63 9.62 -0.08
N LEU A 295 -23.38 8.87 0.73
CA LEU A 295 -23.11 8.71 2.16
C LEU A 295 -21.83 7.90 2.41
N SER A 296 -20.82 8.50 3.05
CA SER A 296 -19.56 7.86 3.47
C SER A 296 -18.92 7.01 2.35
N ARG A 297 -18.94 7.51 1.12
CA ARG A 297 -18.23 6.86 0.01
C ARG A 297 -16.73 6.94 0.20
N GLY A 298 -16.30 8.03 0.86
CA GLY A 298 -14.93 8.28 1.22
C GLY A 298 -14.14 9.04 0.18
N ALA A 299 -13.00 9.57 0.61
CA ALA A 299 -12.08 10.33 -0.22
C ALA A 299 -10.63 10.13 0.19
N LEU A 300 -9.73 10.48 -0.73
CA LEU A 300 -8.30 10.57 -0.52
C LEU A 300 -7.84 11.97 -0.88
N TRP A 301 -6.98 12.57 -0.07
CA TRP A 301 -6.34 13.87 -0.32
C TRP A 301 -4.87 13.66 -0.63
N ILE A 302 -4.39 14.15 -1.76
CA ILE A 302 -2.98 14.27 -2.08
C ILE A 302 -2.53 15.65 -1.65
N LEU A 303 -1.58 15.71 -0.73
CA LEU A 303 -1.04 16.94 -0.17
C LEU A 303 0.38 17.18 -0.67
N PHE A 304 0.59 18.24 -1.42
CA PHE A 304 1.92 18.71 -1.82
C PHE A 304 2.48 19.56 -0.70
N LEU A 305 3.63 19.14 -0.13
CA LEU A 305 4.13 19.71 1.10
C LEU A 305 5.26 20.73 0.86
N ASN A 306 5.45 21.60 1.84
CA ASN A 306 6.68 22.36 2.02
C ASN A 306 7.62 21.63 3.00
N PRO A 307 8.94 21.91 2.99
CA PRO A 307 9.91 21.27 3.92
C PRO A 307 9.64 21.52 5.41
N ASN A 308 8.73 22.42 5.75
CA ASN A 308 8.31 22.69 7.14
C ASN A 308 7.01 21.97 7.52
N GLY A 309 6.55 21.03 6.68
CA GLY A 309 5.34 20.25 6.91
C GLY A 309 4.01 20.97 6.64
N THR A 310 4.04 22.20 6.10
CA THR A 310 2.81 22.88 5.68
C THR A 310 2.39 22.47 4.27
N VAL A 311 1.10 22.50 3.97
CA VAL A 311 0.54 22.20 2.65
C VAL A 311 0.77 23.38 1.70
N MET A 312 1.38 23.11 0.55
CA MET A 312 1.55 24.06 -0.56
C MET A 312 0.33 24.07 -1.47
N SER A 313 -0.15 22.89 -1.82
CA SER A 313 -1.34 22.66 -2.64
C SER A 313 -1.90 21.26 -2.35
N HIS A 314 -3.08 20.96 -2.82
CA HIS A 314 -3.70 19.64 -2.63
C HIS A 314 -4.58 19.24 -3.82
N GLN A 315 -4.84 17.94 -3.95
CA GLN A 315 -5.82 17.36 -4.87
C GLN A 315 -6.69 16.36 -4.10
N LYS A 316 -8.00 16.50 -4.17
CA LYS A 316 -8.95 15.51 -3.66
C LYS A 316 -9.24 14.46 -4.74
N ILE A 317 -9.34 13.21 -4.33
CA ILE A 317 -9.78 12.06 -5.14
C ILE A 317 -11.01 11.47 -4.45
N SER A 318 -12.16 11.52 -5.11
CA SER A 318 -13.43 11.00 -4.60
C SER A 318 -14.30 10.51 -5.76
N ASP A 319 -15.52 10.06 -5.47
CA ASP A 319 -16.50 9.68 -6.50
C ASP A 319 -16.81 10.84 -7.49
N THR A 320 -16.52 12.08 -7.13
CA THR A 320 -16.82 13.27 -7.95
C THR A 320 -15.61 14.08 -8.37
N GLU A 321 -14.44 13.86 -7.79
CA GLU A 321 -13.25 14.68 -8.00
C GLU A 321 -11.98 13.84 -8.31
N GLY A 322 -10.91 14.52 -8.73
CA GLY A 322 -9.59 13.93 -8.93
C GLY A 322 -9.45 12.99 -10.12
N GLY A 323 -10.43 12.95 -11.05
CA GLY A 323 -10.37 12.10 -12.24
C GLY A 323 -10.65 10.62 -11.98
N PHE A 324 -10.96 10.23 -10.75
CA PHE A 324 -11.37 8.88 -10.43
C PHE A 324 -12.73 8.56 -11.10
N THR A 325 -12.80 7.41 -11.77
CA THR A 325 -13.99 6.96 -12.52
C THR A 325 -14.51 5.60 -12.05
N GLY A 326 -13.92 5.07 -10.99
CA GLY A 326 -14.44 3.91 -10.27
C GLY A 326 -15.82 4.20 -9.70
N ILE A 327 -16.57 3.18 -9.42
CA ILE A 327 -17.89 3.32 -8.80
C ILE A 327 -17.73 3.02 -7.31
N LEU A 328 -18.03 4.02 -6.48
CA LEU A 328 -18.14 3.86 -5.04
C LEU A 328 -19.62 3.85 -4.65
N GLU A 329 -19.99 2.90 -3.83
CA GLU A 329 -21.33 2.81 -3.25
C GLU A 329 -21.39 3.49 -1.88
N ASP A 330 -22.58 3.75 -1.38
CA ASP A 330 -22.76 4.35 -0.07
C ASP A 330 -22.19 3.44 1.02
N SER A 331 -21.31 3.98 1.87
CA SER A 331 -20.62 3.28 2.95
C SER A 331 -19.51 2.31 2.51
N ASP A 332 -18.89 2.48 1.34
CA ASP A 332 -17.70 1.72 0.95
C ASP A 332 -16.46 2.12 1.75
N PHE A 333 -16.44 3.35 2.30
CA PHE A 333 -15.34 3.88 3.10
C PHE A 333 -13.99 3.87 2.35
N PHE A 334 -13.98 4.30 1.09
CA PHE A 334 -12.76 4.48 0.31
C PHE A 334 -11.79 5.43 1.02
N GLY A 335 -10.50 5.12 1.04
CA GLY A 335 -9.50 5.91 1.76
C GLY A 335 -9.32 5.52 3.23
N PHE A 336 -9.95 4.44 3.71
CA PHE A 336 -9.70 3.94 5.07
C PHE A 336 -8.25 3.50 5.28
N SER A 337 -7.63 2.95 4.26
CA SER A 337 -6.20 2.64 4.22
C SER A 337 -5.60 3.09 2.89
N VAL A 338 -4.33 3.47 2.90
CA VAL A 338 -3.58 3.88 1.71
C VAL A 338 -2.12 3.50 1.83
N THR A 339 -1.50 3.08 0.72
CA THR A 339 -0.05 2.87 0.62
C THR A 339 0.46 3.23 -0.77
N SER A 340 1.72 3.63 -0.86
CA SER A 340 2.43 3.82 -2.12
C SER A 340 2.90 2.47 -2.66
N LEU A 341 2.66 2.21 -3.94
CA LEU A 341 3.13 1.01 -4.66
C LEU A 341 4.43 1.25 -5.45
N GLY A 342 4.95 2.49 -5.43
CA GLY A 342 5.96 2.90 -6.39
C GLY A 342 5.35 3.09 -7.78
N ASP A 343 6.18 3.02 -8.80
CA ASP A 343 5.78 3.13 -10.21
C ASP A 343 5.41 1.73 -10.74
N LEU A 344 4.14 1.38 -10.70
CA LEU A 344 3.64 0.06 -11.07
C LEU A 344 3.36 -0.04 -12.57
N ASP A 345 3.02 1.08 -13.24
CA ASP A 345 2.71 1.11 -14.65
C ASP A 345 3.88 1.62 -15.53
N GLY A 346 5.04 1.91 -14.95
CA GLY A 346 6.29 2.23 -15.64
C GLY A 346 6.38 3.66 -16.19
N ASP A 347 5.53 4.59 -15.73
CA ASP A 347 5.51 5.98 -16.22
C ASP A 347 6.33 6.96 -15.37
N SER A 348 7.06 6.45 -14.38
CA SER A 348 7.89 7.19 -13.42
C SER A 348 7.09 8.05 -12.43
N VAL A 349 5.80 7.84 -12.31
CA VAL A 349 4.93 8.45 -11.30
C VAL A 349 4.55 7.39 -10.28
N VAL A 350 4.46 7.77 -9.02
CA VAL A 350 4.07 6.85 -7.95
C VAL A 350 2.58 6.50 -8.06
N ASP A 351 2.26 5.21 -7.84
CA ASP A 351 0.91 4.67 -7.81
C ASP A 351 0.51 4.28 -6.39
N LEU A 352 -0.79 4.12 -6.15
CA LEU A 352 -1.35 3.87 -4.83
C LEU A 352 -2.20 2.62 -4.78
N ALA A 353 -2.20 1.95 -3.61
CA ALA A 353 -3.29 1.07 -3.21
C ALA A 353 -4.14 1.77 -2.14
N VAL A 354 -5.46 1.71 -2.29
CA VAL A 354 -6.44 2.37 -1.42
C VAL A 354 -7.52 1.38 -1.02
N GLY A 355 -7.73 1.18 0.27
CA GLY A 355 -8.73 0.27 0.78
C GLY A 355 -10.13 0.88 0.84
N ALA A 356 -11.13 0.05 0.55
CA ALA A 356 -12.57 0.28 0.69
C ALA A 356 -13.17 -0.94 1.41
N TRP A 357 -12.97 -1.02 2.72
CA TRP A 357 -13.18 -2.24 3.50
C TRP A 357 -14.63 -2.70 3.61
N ALA A 358 -15.58 -1.84 3.33
CA ALA A 358 -17.00 -2.17 3.40
C ALA A 358 -17.66 -2.35 2.01
N ASP A 359 -16.85 -2.37 0.96
CA ASP A 359 -17.30 -2.72 -0.40
C ASP A 359 -17.99 -4.09 -0.40
N ASN A 360 -19.10 -4.19 -1.13
CA ASN A 360 -19.98 -5.35 -1.10
C ASN A 360 -19.90 -6.21 -2.37
N ASP A 361 -18.92 -6.04 -3.21
CA ASP A 361 -18.74 -6.85 -4.42
C ASP A 361 -18.70 -8.34 -4.07
N GLY A 362 -19.32 -9.17 -4.90
CA GLY A 362 -19.31 -10.61 -4.74
C GLY A 362 -20.35 -11.17 -3.76
N SER A 363 -21.06 -10.34 -3.02
CA SER A 363 -22.12 -10.82 -2.12
C SER A 363 -23.25 -11.52 -2.89
N PRO A 364 -23.64 -12.77 -2.56
CA PRO A 364 -24.54 -13.60 -3.37
C PRO A 364 -26.03 -13.21 -3.32
N GLY A 365 -26.36 -11.94 -3.13
CA GLY A 365 -27.75 -11.46 -3.13
C GLY A 365 -27.90 -10.12 -2.45
N PRO A 366 -29.12 -9.56 -2.39
CA PRO A 366 -29.32 -8.36 -1.60
C PRO A 366 -28.95 -8.70 -0.16
N CYS A 367 -27.93 -8.03 0.36
CA CYS A 367 -27.55 -8.13 1.76
C CYS A 367 -28.76 -7.78 2.62
N ASP A 368 -29.39 -8.80 3.22
CA ASP A 368 -30.52 -8.60 4.16
C ASP A 368 -30.11 -7.72 5.37
N LYS A 369 -28.79 -7.48 5.52
CA LYS A 369 -28.17 -6.63 6.52
C LYS A 369 -26.97 -5.92 5.89
N PRO A 370 -27.13 -4.72 5.30
CA PRO A 370 -26.06 -4.01 4.59
C PRO A 370 -24.77 -3.79 5.40
N LEU A 371 -24.81 -3.89 6.72
CA LEU A 371 -23.67 -3.75 7.63
C LEU A 371 -22.95 -5.09 7.93
N LEU A 372 -23.31 -6.20 7.31
CA LEU A 372 -22.73 -7.52 7.55
C LEU A 372 -22.24 -8.23 6.29
N CYS A 373 -22.17 -7.55 5.16
CA CYS A 373 -21.71 -8.12 3.90
C CYS A 373 -20.42 -7.46 3.40
N ASN A 374 -19.72 -6.81 4.29
CA ASN A 374 -18.50 -6.04 4.02
C ASN A 374 -17.33 -6.99 3.71
N ARG A 375 -17.28 -7.52 2.49
CA ARG A 375 -16.16 -8.35 2.03
C ARG A 375 -14.92 -7.52 1.83
N GLY A 376 -15.11 -6.30 1.33
CA GLY A 376 -14.08 -5.31 1.11
C GLY A 376 -13.42 -5.39 -0.26
N ALA A 377 -12.72 -4.33 -0.60
CA ALA A 377 -11.96 -4.19 -1.84
C ALA A 377 -10.72 -3.31 -1.65
N VAL A 378 -9.81 -3.41 -2.60
CA VAL A 378 -8.66 -2.52 -2.76
C VAL A 378 -8.70 -1.92 -4.15
N TRP A 379 -8.46 -0.62 -4.26
CA TRP A 379 -8.30 0.11 -5.50
C TRP A 379 -6.83 0.41 -5.74
N VAL A 380 -6.27 -0.05 -6.85
CA VAL A 380 -4.98 0.41 -7.35
C VAL A 380 -5.23 1.63 -8.21
N LEU A 381 -4.62 2.77 -7.87
CA LEU A 381 -4.77 4.04 -8.56
C LEU A 381 -3.46 4.42 -9.24
N PHE A 382 -3.50 4.59 -10.55
CA PHE A 382 -2.39 5.09 -11.35
C PHE A 382 -2.51 6.61 -11.43
N LEU A 383 -1.48 7.32 -10.95
CA LEU A 383 -1.54 8.77 -10.79
C LEU A 383 -0.87 9.54 -11.93
N ASN A 384 -1.24 10.80 -12.04
CA ASN A 384 -0.48 11.84 -12.72
C ASN A 384 0.32 12.63 -11.68
N THR A 385 1.38 13.32 -12.09
CA THR A 385 2.23 14.15 -11.21
C THR A 385 1.50 15.29 -10.49
N ASN A 386 0.26 15.61 -10.88
CA ASN A 386 -0.60 16.59 -10.20
C ASN A 386 -1.58 15.96 -9.21
N GLY A 387 -1.39 14.68 -8.88
CA GLY A 387 -2.23 13.94 -7.91
C GLY A 387 -3.59 13.50 -8.44
N THR A 388 -3.91 13.68 -9.74
CA THR A 388 -5.15 13.16 -10.33
C THR A 388 -4.98 11.72 -10.79
N VAL A 389 -6.07 10.94 -10.79
CA VAL A 389 -6.09 9.55 -11.25
C VAL A 389 -6.10 9.50 -12.78
N LYS A 390 -5.15 8.76 -13.35
CA LYS A 390 -5.03 8.47 -14.77
C LYS A 390 -5.85 7.24 -15.17
N SER A 391 -5.78 6.20 -14.37
CA SER A 391 -6.51 4.94 -14.49
C SER A 391 -6.56 4.23 -13.15
N HIS A 392 -7.34 3.19 -13.03
CA HIS A 392 -7.47 2.41 -11.80
C HIS A 392 -7.76 0.95 -12.08
N GLN A 393 -7.43 0.07 -11.11
CA GLN A 393 -7.81 -1.33 -11.07
C GLN A 393 -8.46 -1.61 -9.72
N LYS A 394 -9.60 -2.31 -9.70
CA LYS A 394 -10.21 -2.82 -8.46
C LYS A 394 -9.77 -4.25 -8.21
N ILE A 395 -9.49 -4.60 -6.98
CA ILE A 395 -9.22 -5.95 -6.50
C ILE A 395 -10.28 -6.28 -5.46
N SER A 396 -11.13 -7.26 -5.75
CA SER A 396 -12.21 -7.73 -4.87
C SER A 396 -12.46 -9.23 -5.10
N ASP A 397 -13.43 -9.79 -4.42
CA ASP A 397 -13.90 -11.17 -4.61
C ASP A 397 -14.31 -11.48 -6.06
N THR A 398 -14.58 -10.47 -6.87
CA THR A 398 -15.06 -10.61 -8.26
C THR A 398 -14.19 -9.96 -9.32
N GLU A 399 -13.24 -9.11 -8.93
CA GLU A 399 -12.44 -8.29 -9.86
C GLU A 399 -10.93 -8.38 -9.56
N GLY A 400 -10.12 -7.87 -10.49
CA GLY A 400 -8.67 -7.70 -10.28
C GLY A 400 -7.87 -9.00 -10.26
N GLY A 401 -8.39 -10.12 -10.77
CA GLY A 401 -7.66 -11.39 -10.81
C GLY A 401 -7.56 -12.13 -9.47
N PHE A 402 -8.01 -11.53 -8.38
CA PHE A 402 -8.00 -12.18 -7.07
C PHE A 402 -8.94 -13.40 -7.08
N THR A 403 -8.42 -14.54 -6.61
CA THR A 403 -9.14 -15.83 -6.59
C THR A 403 -9.28 -16.41 -5.18
N GLY A 404 -8.88 -15.65 -4.18
CA GLY A 404 -9.12 -15.96 -2.77
C GLY A 404 -10.62 -15.93 -2.47
N THR A 405 -11.00 -16.52 -1.39
CA THR A 405 -12.40 -16.48 -0.92
C THR A 405 -12.49 -15.47 0.21
N LEU A 406 -13.37 -14.50 0.06
CA LEU A 406 -13.72 -13.56 1.12
C LEU A 406 -15.13 -13.90 1.61
N ASP A 407 -15.27 -14.06 2.90
CA ASP A 407 -16.55 -14.24 3.56
C ASP A 407 -17.20 -12.89 3.92
N ASP A 408 -18.49 -12.92 4.24
CA ASP A 408 -19.20 -11.71 4.64
C ASP A 408 -18.60 -11.17 5.95
N ASP A 409 -18.26 -9.86 5.99
CA ASP A 409 -17.66 -9.13 7.10
C ASP A 409 -16.14 -9.36 7.33
N ASP A 410 -15.41 -10.01 6.40
CA ASP A 410 -13.95 -10.17 6.47
C ASP A 410 -13.21 -8.84 6.46
N ARG A 411 -13.77 -7.83 5.77
CA ARG A 411 -13.21 -6.47 5.67
C ARG A 411 -11.84 -6.41 4.99
N PHE A 412 -11.67 -7.13 3.91
CA PHE A 412 -10.48 -7.04 3.06
C PHE A 412 -10.24 -5.60 2.63
N GLY A 413 -9.01 -5.12 2.73
CA GLY A 413 -8.67 -3.71 2.46
C GLY A 413 -8.76 -2.77 3.66
N ILE A 414 -9.01 -3.29 4.88
CA ILE A 414 -8.92 -2.48 6.11
C ILE A 414 -7.50 -1.95 6.32
N SER A 415 -6.50 -2.69 5.91
CA SER A 415 -5.11 -2.25 5.80
C SER A 415 -4.52 -2.66 4.47
N VAL A 416 -3.63 -1.83 3.93
CA VAL A 416 -2.83 -2.10 2.74
C VAL A 416 -1.38 -1.69 3.00
N ALA A 417 -0.42 -2.52 2.56
CA ALA A 417 1.00 -2.20 2.67
C ALA A 417 1.78 -2.75 1.48
N SER A 418 2.62 -1.92 0.86
CA SER A 418 3.56 -2.39 -0.16
C SER A 418 4.65 -3.23 0.49
N LEU A 419 4.89 -4.43 -0.03
CA LEU A 419 5.94 -5.33 0.41
C LEU A 419 7.24 -5.17 -0.40
N GLY A 420 7.22 -4.31 -1.42
CA GLY A 420 8.25 -4.31 -2.45
C GLY A 420 8.14 -5.58 -3.29
N ASP A 421 9.17 -5.89 -4.04
CA ASP A 421 9.28 -7.09 -4.87
C ASP A 421 9.67 -8.28 -3.97
N LEU A 422 8.67 -9.01 -3.45
CA LEU A 422 8.86 -10.09 -2.49
C LEU A 422 9.31 -11.39 -3.15
N ASP A 423 8.80 -11.69 -4.35
CA ASP A 423 9.10 -12.93 -5.07
C ASP A 423 10.26 -12.80 -6.07
N GLY A 424 10.76 -11.59 -6.29
CA GLY A 424 11.93 -11.30 -7.13
C GLY A 424 11.60 -11.18 -8.61
N ASP A 425 10.35 -10.90 -8.95
CA ASP A 425 9.90 -10.77 -10.34
C ASP A 425 10.07 -9.36 -10.91
N GLY A 426 10.38 -8.37 -10.08
CA GLY A 426 10.59 -6.96 -10.43
C GLY A 426 9.37 -6.06 -10.26
N VAL A 427 8.25 -6.60 -9.80
CA VAL A 427 7.01 -5.88 -9.51
C VAL A 427 6.80 -5.78 -7.99
N GLY A 428 6.24 -4.69 -7.53
CA GLY A 428 5.91 -4.54 -6.12
C GLY A 428 4.67 -5.33 -5.72
N ASP A 429 4.77 -6.05 -4.60
CA ASP A 429 3.70 -6.87 -4.03
C ASP A 429 2.95 -6.14 -2.92
N LEU A 430 1.77 -6.64 -2.58
CA LEU A 430 0.86 -5.97 -1.66
C LEU A 430 0.44 -6.91 -0.52
N ALA A 431 0.50 -6.43 0.72
CA ALA A 431 -0.20 -7.03 1.85
C ALA A 431 -1.56 -6.35 2.04
N VAL A 432 -2.60 -7.14 2.28
CA VAL A 432 -3.97 -6.65 2.51
C VAL A 432 -4.56 -7.32 3.74
N GLY A 433 -4.97 -6.54 4.71
CA GLY A 433 -5.57 -7.04 5.94
C GLY A 433 -7.06 -7.35 5.80
N ALA A 434 -7.48 -8.40 6.51
CA ALA A 434 -8.87 -8.84 6.69
C ALA A 434 -9.08 -9.22 8.16
N PRO A 435 -9.17 -8.25 9.10
CA PRO A 435 -9.09 -8.49 10.54
C PRO A 435 -10.31 -9.20 11.13
N ARG A 436 -11.33 -9.42 10.35
CA ARG A 436 -12.52 -10.18 10.76
C ARG A 436 -12.65 -11.54 10.10
N ASP A 437 -11.64 -11.96 9.37
CA ASP A 437 -11.58 -13.31 8.81
C ASP A 437 -11.73 -14.36 9.93
N ASP A 438 -12.60 -15.33 9.69
CA ASP A 438 -13.00 -16.34 10.68
C ASP A 438 -12.26 -17.67 10.56
N ASP A 439 -11.23 -17.75 9.73
CA ASP A 439 -10.45 -18.97 9.51
C ASP A 439 -9.93 -19.54 10.84
N GLY A 440 -10.27 -20.79 11.09
CA GLY A 440 -9.87 -21.49 12.29
C GLY A 440 -10.74 -21.21 13.52
N GLY A 441 -11.61 -20.22 13.47
CA GLY A 441 -12.52 -19.89 14.57
C GLY A 441 -13.67 -20.87 14.77
N VAL A 442 -13.95 -21.27 16.01
CA VAL A 442 -15.18 -21.96 16.42
C VAL A 442 -15.63 -21.34 17.74
N PRO A 443 -16.69 -20.55 17.77
CA PRO A 443 -17.77 -20.41 16.80
C PRO A 443 -17.47 -19.48 15.62
N PRO A 444 -18.29 -19.49 14.56
CA PRO A 444 -18.27 -18.42 13.58
C PRO A 444 -18.45 -17.07 14.30
N ASP A 445 -17.75 -16.02 13.91
CA ASP A 445 -17.60 -14.72 14.55
C ASP A 445 -16.37 -14.64 15.50
N ALA A 446 -15.37 -15.51 15.35
CA ALA A 446 -14.14 -15.46 16.14
C ALA A 446 -13.29 -14.20 15.84
N ASN A 447 -13.38 -13.65 14.61
CA ASN A 447 -12.69 -12.44 14.17
C ASN A 447 -11.18 -12.44 14.57
N ARG A 448 -10.49 -13.55 14.36
CA ARG A 448 -9.07 -13.69 14.67
C ARG A 448 -8.23 -12.89 13.69
N GLY A 449 -8.71 -12.84 12.44
CA GLY A 449 -8.17 -12.06 11.36
C GLY A 449 -7.14 -12.78 10.50
N ALA A 450 -6.85 -12.17 9.36
CA ALA A 450 -5.90 -12.64 8.37
C ALA A 450 -5.20 -11.48 7.65
N VAL A 451 -4.10 -11.81 6.99
CA VAL A 451 -3.42 -10.94 6.01
C VAL A 451 -3.26 -11.73 4.71
N TRP A 452 -3.56 -11.11 3.61
CA TRP A 452 -3.33 -11.64 2.26
C TRP A 452 -2.09 -10.99 1.67
N VAL A 453 -1.12 -11.78 1.23
CA VAL A 453 -0.02 -11.34 0.37
C VAL A 453 -0.48 -11.54 -1.06
N LEU A 454 -0.51 -10.48 -1.86
CA LEU A 454 -0.93 -10.46 -3.25
C LEU A 454 0.28 -10.19 -4.13
N PHE A 455 0.58 -11.11 -5.04
CA PHE A 455 1.59 -10.95 -6.08
C PHE A 455 0.94 -10.29 -7.28
N LEU A 456 1.41 -9.10 -7.63
CA LEU A 456 0.76 -8.27 -8.64
C LEU A 456 1.41 -8.43 -10.02
N ASP A 457 0.63 -8.18 -11.07
CA ASP A 457 1.11 -8.06 -12.44
C ASP A 457 1.58 -6.62 -12.71
N GLY A 458 2.75 -6.48 -13.29
CA GLY A 458 3.32 -5.21 -13.72
C GLY A 458 3.33 -5.07 -15.24
N ILE A 459 3.69 -3.89 -15.74
CA ILE A 459 3.91 -3.73 -17.17
C ILE A 459 5.28 -4.31 -17.54
N CYS A 460 5.27 -5.28 -18.44
CA CYS A 460 6.46 -5.71 -19.15
C CYS A 460 6.64 -4.82 -20.39
N LEU A 461 7.24 -3.66 -20.24
CA LEU A 461 7.45 -2.69 -21.32
C LEU A 461 8.14 -3.25 -22.54
N TRP A 462 8.94 -4.31 -22.37
CA TRP A 462 9.77 -4.91 -23.43
C TRP A 462 9.11 -6.10 -24.11
N ASP A 463 7.95 -6.60 -23.63
CA ASP A 463 7.12 -7.64 -24.24
C ASP A 463 6.16 -7.00 -25.26
N LEU A 464 6.69 -6.73 -26.46
CA LEU A 464 5.97 -5.98 -27.49
C LEU A 464 4.81 -6.79 -28.11
N ASP A 465 4.88 -8.11 -28.07
CA ASP A 465 3.81 -8.99 -28.60
C ASP A 465 2.87 -9.51 -27.50
N ALA A 466 3.09 -9.09 -26.26
CA ALA A 466 2.27 -9.40 -25.08
C ALA A 466 2.06 -10.91 -24.86
N ASN A 467 3.12 -11.70 -25.06
CA ASN A 467 3.07 -13.14 -24.87
C ASN A 467 3.52 -13.60 -23.46
N GLY A 468 3.87 -12.66 -22.58
CA GLY A 468 4.36 -12.89 -21.21
C GLY A 468 5.85 -13.20 -21.15
N SER A 469 6.61 -12.85 -22.18
CA SER A 469 8.08 -13.00 -22.15
C SER A 469 8.78 -12.15 -23.19
N VAL A 470 9.83 -11.46 -22.80
CA VAL A 470 10.72 -10.75 -23.71
C VAL A 470 11.61 -11.75 -24.45
N GLY A 471 11.41 -11.90 -25.75
CA GLY A 471 12.06 -12.93 -26.53
C GLY A 471 12.40 -12.53 -27.96
N VAL A 472 12.46 -13.53 -28.82
CA VAL A 472 12.83 -13.34 -30.25
C VAL A 472 11.72 -12.58 -31.00
N SER A 473 10.46 -12.77 -30.65
CA SER A 473 9.33 -12.09 -31.26
C SER A 473 9.40 -10.58 -31.01
N ASP A 474 9.66 -10.15 -29.77
CA ASP A 474 9.78 -8.75 -29.37
C ASP A 474 10.98 -8.06 -30.03
N LEU A 475 12.11 -8.77 -30.08
CA LEU A 475 13.26 -8.31 -30.84
C LEU A 475 12.93 -8.09 -32.32
N LEU A 476 12.10 -8.93 -32.92
CA LEU A 476 11.70 -8.78 -34.32
C LEU A 476 10.74 -7.59 -34.48
N GLU A 477 9.86 -7.31 -33.53
CA GLU A 477 8.98 -6.15 -33.52
C GLU A 477 9.73 -4.84 -33.31
N LEU A 478 10.69 -4.81 -32.36
CA LEU A 478 11.60 -3.68 -32.19
C LEU A 478 12.38 -3.39 -33.47
N LEU A 479 12.97 -4.42 -34.09
CA LEU A 479 13.71 -4.27 -35.33
C LEU A 479 12.82 -3.86 -36.54
N ALA A 480 11.54 -4.22 -36.52
CA ALA A 480 10.58 -3.79 -37.52
C ALA A 480 10.21 -2.30 -37.38
N SER A 481 10.31 -1.76 -36.18
CA SER A 481 10.05 -0.35 -35.83
C SER A 481 11.31 0.52 -35.88
N TRP A 482 12.47 0.00 -36.29
CA TRP A 482 13.78 0.67 -36.23
C TRP A 482 13.84 1.99 -37.01
N GLY A 483 14.25 3.06 -36.36
CA GLY A 483 14.38 4.42 -36.93
C GLY A 483 13.35 5.39 -36.34
N PRO A 484 13.15 6.56 -36.95
CA PRO A 484 12.25 7.56 -36.42
C PRO A 484 10.85 7.02 -36.20
N CYS A 485 10.39 7.05 -34.95
CA CYS A 485 9.15 6.45 -34.51
C CYS A 485 8.57 7.30 -33.38
N LYS A 486 7.52 8.04 -33.68
CA LYS A 486 6.85 8.89 -32.70
C LYS A 486 5.69 8.13 -32.05
N GLU A 487 5.67 8.10 -30.72
CA GLU A 487 4.61 7.43 -29.95
C GLU A 487 4.51 5.91 -30.30
N CYS A 488 5.64 5.20 -30.45
CA CYS A 488 5.59 3.78 -30.73
C CYS A 488 6.10 2.94 -29.52
N PRO A 489 5.48 1.76 -29.29
CA PRO A 489 5.81 0.93 -28.12
C PRO A 489 7.25 0.43 -28.05
N ALA A 490 8.00 0.48 -29.13
CA ALA A 490 9.39 0.02 -29.18
C ALA A 490 10.43 1.12 -28.92
N ASP A 491 10.00 2.36 -28.71
CA ASP A 491 10.83 3.51 -28.30
C ASP A 491 10.79 3.60 -26.77
N PHE A 492 11.68 2.84 -26.12
CA PHE A 492 11.68 2.68 -24.65
C PHE A 492 12.32 3.85 -23.93
N ASP A 493 13.09 4.70 -24.60
CA ASP A 493 13.72 5.90 -24.03
C ASP A 493 13.05 7.21 -24.44
N ASP A 494 11.91 7.12 -25.13
CA ASP A 494 10.99 8.20 -25.54
C ASP A 494 11.71 9.35 -26.29
N ASN A 495 12.70 8.99 -27.11
CA ASN A 495 13.48 9.95 -27.89
C ASN A 495 13.00 10.17 -29.33
N ASP A 496 11.84 9.63 -29.71
CA ASP A 496 11.23 9.61 -31.05
C ASP A 496 12.04 8.79 -32.10
N ASP A 497 12.96 7.88 -31.70
CA ASP A 497 13.79 7.08 -32.60
C ASP A 497 14.14 5.70 -32.00
N VAL A 498 13.55 4.64 -32.50
CA VAL A 498 13.90 3.27 -32.09
C VAL A 498 15.31 2.92 -32.55
N GLY A 499 16.24 2.79 -31.61
CA GLY A 499 17.67 2.71 -31.87
C GLY A 499 18.42 1.66 -31.05
N VAL A 500 19.68 1.94 -30.79
CA VAL A 500 20.56 1.01 -30.05
C VAL A 500 20.24 1.00 -28.56
N SER A 501 19.79 2.12 -27.99
CA SER A 501 19.35 2.24 -26.60
C SER A 501 18.19 1.30 -26.32
N ASP A 502 17.16 1.33 -27.16
CA ASP A 502 15.98 0.48 -27.04
C ASP A 502 16.30 -1.01 -27.20
N LEU A 503 17.17 -1.32 -28.15
CA LEU A 503 17.67 -2.69 -28.31
C LEU A 503 18.42 -3.18 -27.06
N LEU A 504 19.23 -2.34 -26.43
CA LEU A 504 19.96 -2.71 -25.22
C LEU A 504 19.00 -2.85 -24.04
N ALA A 505 17.96 -2.02 -23.93
CA ALA A 505 16.91 -2.13 -22.93
C ALA A 505 16.15 -3.46 -23.07
N LEU A 506 15.71 -3.81 -24.29
CA LEU A 506 15.06 -5.09 -24.54
C LEU A 506 15.95 -6.29 -24.21
N LEU A 507 17.24 -6.25 -24.60
CA LEU A 507 18.16 -7.35 -24.31
C LEU A 507 18.53 -7.49 -22.84
N ALA A 508 18.49 -6.40 -22.07
CA ALA A 508 18.73 -6.41 -20.64
C ALA A 508 17.56 -7.09 -19.87
N ASN A 509 16.37 -7.07 -20.44
CA ASN A 509 15.14 -7.64 -19.87
C ASN A 509 14.68 -8.92 -20.57
N TRP A 510 15.61 -9.69 -21.13
CA TRP A 510 15.34 -10.91 -21.86
C TRP A 510 14.93 -12.07 -20.95
N GLY A 511 13.73 -12.60 -21.12
CA GLY A 511 13.21 -13.71 -20.32
C GLY A 511 11.70 -13.64 -20.11
N PRO A 512 11.16 -14.40 -19.16
CA PRO A 512 9.77 -14.21 -18.73
C PRO A 512 9.57 -12.77 -18.28
N CYS A 513 8.41 -12.19 -18.59
CA CYS A 513 7.97 -10.94 -17.98
C CYS A 513 7.76 -11.15 -16.49
N PRO A 514 7.96 -10.10 -15.69
CA PRO A 514 7.63 -10.11 -14.28
C PRO A 514 6.17 -10.52 -14.07
#